data_9f0f34cce0f1de543a19a120cd0c11a4
#
_entry.id   9f0f34cce0f1de543a19a120cd0c11a4
#
_cell.length_a   1.000
_cell.length_b   1.000
_cell.length_c   1.000
_cell.angle_alpha   90.00
_cell.angle_beta   90.00
_cell.angle_gamma   90.00
#
_symmetry.space_group_name_H-M   'P 1'
#
loop_
_entity.id
_entity.type
_entity.pdbx_description
1 polymer ?
#
loop_
_entity_poly.entity_id
_entity_poly.type
_entity_poly.pdbx_seq_one_letter_code
_entity_poly.pdbx_strand_id
1 'polypeptide(L)'
;MYPLNRNRRLRSKESLRNLVRESAIHPHDFIAPVFVIEGSNIKEEISSMPGYFRFSLDKLKKEVNELWSIGVQAVLLFVKVPDSLKDNLGSEAINKDGLMQRAIKEIKNSVPEITIMTDIALDPYSKYGHDGIVKDEQILNDETNIILSQMALSHAKCGADIVAPSDMMDGRVLSIRNTLEKNGFFNTGIMSY
;
A
#
# COMPACT_ATOMS: atom_id res chain seq x y z
N MET A 1 -30.30 -17.04 37.31
CA MET A 1 -29.48 -16.97 38.53
C MET A 1 -28.72 -18.30 38.71
N TYR A 2 -27.49 -18.26 39.25
CA TYR A 2 -26.71 -19.45 39.54
C TYR A 2 -27.49 -20.37 40.55
N PRO A 3 -27.48 -21.72 40.40
CA PRO A 3 -26.70 -22.53 39.43
C PRO A 3 -27.39 -22.78 38.08
N LEU A 4 -28.57 -22.27 37.82
CA LEU A 4 -29.34 -22.52 36.59
C LEU A 4 -28.70 -21.85 35.38
N ASN A 5 -28.19 -20.61 35.54
CA ASN A 5 -27.45 -19.89 34.54
C ASN A 5 -25.93 -20.10 34.74
N ARG A 6 -25.27 -20.74 33.78
CA ARG A 6 -23.82 -21.01 33.78
C ARG A 6 -23.25 -20.65 32.39
N ASN A 7 -22.75 -19.47 32.23
CA ASN A 7 -22.20 -18.96 30.97
C ASN A 7 -21.04 -19.80 30.42
N ARG A 8 -20.30 -20.49 31.30
CA ARG A 8 -19.21 -21.40 30.89
C ARG A 8 -19.67 -22.63 30.09
N ARG A 9 -20.96 -22.95 30.05
CA ARG A 9 -21.48 -24.08 29.25
C ARG A 9 -21.12 -23.94 27.79
N LEU A 10 -21.19 -22.72 27.23
CA LEU A 10 -20.83 -22.41 25.83
C LEU A 10 -19.32 -22.48 25.57
N ARG A 11 -18.51 -22.64 26.58
CA ARG A 11 -17.05 -22.72 26.47
C ARG A 11 -16.48 -24.12 26.70
N SER A 12 -17.31 -25.10 26.98
CA SER A 12 -16.92 -26.46 27.40
C SER A 12 -16.26 -27.27 26.29
N LYS A 13 -16.56 -27.00 25.03
CA LYS A 13 -16.02 -27.70 23.85
C LYS A 13 -15.61 -26.70 22.78
N GLU A 14 -14.65 -27.05 21.94
CA GLU A 14 -14.22 -26.22 20.83
C GLU A 14 -15.36 -25.98 19.83
N SER A 15 -16.12 -27.00 19.51
CA SER A 15 -17.28 -26.90 18.63
C SER A 15 -18.33 -25.89 19.13
N LEU A 16 -18.60 -25.86 20.46
CA LEU A 16 -19.48 -24.85 21.04
C LEU A 16 -18.87 -23.44 20.98
N ARG A 17 -17.57 -23.31 21.26
CA ARG A 17 -16.89 -22.01 21.13
C ARG A 17 -16.95 -21.50 19.71
N ASN A 18 -16.72 -22.36 18.72
CA ASN A 18 -16.80 -22.00 17.30
C ASN A 18 -18.21 -21.60 16.90
N LEU A 19 -19.23 -22.30 17.41
CA LEU A 19 -20.65 -22.00 17.12
C LEU A 19 -21.08 -20.61 17.63
N VAL A 20 -20.55 -20.16 18.77
CA VAL A 20 -20.91 -18.87 19.40
C VAL A 20 -19.84 -17.79 19.23
N ARG A 21 -18.86 -18.01 18.37
CA ARG A 21 -17.81 -17.05 18.08
C ARG A 21 -18.40 -15.85 17.34
N GLU A 22 -18.18 -14.65 17.87
CA GLU A 22 -18.66 -13.40 17.27
C GLU A 22 -17.68 -12.85 16.22
N SER A 23 -16.38 -13.19 16.35
CA SER A 23 -15.33 -12.72 15.43
C SER A 23 -14.55 -13.89 14.88
N ALA A 24 -14.24 -13.85 13.60
CA ALA A 24 -13.31 -14.74 12.91
C ALA A 24 -12.28 -13.93 12.12
N ILE A 25 -11.12 -14.50 11.86
CA ILE A 25 -10.09 -13.92 11.02
C ILE A 25 -9.84 -14.89 9.86
N HIS A 26 -9.91 -14.37 8.65
CA HIS A 26 -9.67 -15.11 7.41
C HIS A 26 -8.53 -14.48 6.61
N PRO A 27 -7.86 -15.20 5.70
CA PRO A 27 -6.80 -14.62 4.87
C PRO A 27 -7.22 -13.35 4.11
N HIS A 28 -8.47 -13.25 3.67
CA HIS A 28 -9.00 -12.08 2.97
C HIS A 28 -9.23 -10.84 3.86
N ASP A 29 -9.06 -10.96 5.18
CA ASP A 29 -9.11 -9.82 6.10
C ASP A 29 -7.76 -9.09 6.18
N PHE A 30 -6.70 -9.65 5.57
CA PHE A 30 -5.35 -9.09 5.62
C PHE A 30 -4.99 -8.31 4.36
N ILE A 31 -4.24 -7.23 4.56
CA ILE A 31 -3.53 -6.49 3.53
C ILE A 31 -2.05 -6.84 3.68
N ALA A 32 -1.46 -7.47 2.67
CA ALA A 32 -0.04 -7.83 2.71
C ALA A 32 0.83 -6.63 2.25
N PRO A 33 1.76 -6.13 3.09
CA PRO A 33 2.75 -5.15 2.64
C PRO A 33 3.76 -5.85 1.71
N VAL A 34 3.99 -5.26 0.54
CA VAL A 34 4.91 -5.81 -0.46
C VAL A 34 5.89 -4.73 -0.90
N PHE A 35 7.17 -5.04 -0.80
CA PHE A 35 8.25 -4.10 -1.08
C PHE A 35 8.90 -4.40 -2.43
N VAL A 36 9.04 -3.38 -3.26
CA VAL A 36 9.55 -3.51 -4.64
C VAL A 36 10.87 -2.77 -4.78
N ILE A 37 11.81 -3.37 -5.51
CA ILE A 37 13.13 -2.81 -5.80
C ILE A 37 13.44 -2.94 -7.28
N GLU A 38 14.27 -2.06 -7.81
CA GLU A 38 14.79 -2.15 -9.18
C GLU A 38 15.73 -3.35 -9.34
N GLY A 39 15.77 -3.88 -10.56
CA GLY A 39 16.64 -4.97 -10.95
C GLY A 39 15.91 -6.20 -11.48
N SER A 40 16.61 -7.31 -11.56
CA SER A 40 16.09 -8.59 -12.05
C SER A 40 16.59 -9.74 -11.16
N ASN A 41 15.72 -10.69 -10.89
CA ASN A 41 15.99 -11.88 -10.07
C ASN A 41 16.42 -11.55 -8.62
N ILE A 42 15.93 -10.42 -8.07
CA ILE A 42 16.28 -9.97 -6.72
C ILE A 42 15.19 -10.37 -5.72
N LYS A 43 15.63 -10.96 -4.61
CA LYS A 43 14.89 -11.12 -3.36
C LYS A 43 15.85 -10.72 -2.24
N GLU A 44 15.75 -9.45 -1.77
CA GLU A 44 16.64 -8.84 -0.77
C GLU A 44 15.92 -8.75 0.57
N GLU A 45 16.47 -9.38 1.61
CA GLU A 45 15.89 -9.27 2.96
C GLU A 45 16.05 -7.86 3.51
N ILE A 46 14.99 -7.37 4.19
CA ILE A 46 14.99 -6.08 4.86
C ILE A 46 15.57 -6.28 6.26
N SER A 47 16.79 -5.82 6.51
CA SER A 47 17.54 -6.06 7.75
C SER A 47 16.80 -5.64 9.04
N SER A 48 15.99 -4.58 8.96
CA SER A 48 15.15 -4.10 10.07
C SER A 48 13.83 -4.85 10.25
N MET A 49 13.47 -5.72 9.30
CA MET A 49 12.22 -6.49 9.27
C MET A 49 12.53 -7.95 8.93
N PRO A 50 13.00 -8.77 9.88
CA PRO A 50 13.37 -10.16 9.62
C PRO A 50 12.23 -10.95 8.98
N GLY A 51 12.52 -11.69 7.91
CA GLY A 51 11.54 -12.46 7.14
C GLY A 51 10.76 -11.65 6.10
N TYR A 52 10.97 -10.34 6.00
CA TYR A 52 10.42 -9.50 4.94
C TYR A 52 11.47 -9.19 3.87
N PHE A 53 11.03 -9.14 2.62
CA PHE A 53 11.93 -9.02 1.46
C PHE A 53 11.47 -7.92 0.51
N ARG A 54 12.44 -7.31 -0.19
CA ARG A 54 12.19 -6.51 -1.39
C ARG A 54 12.32 -7.41 -2.61
N PHE A 55 11.42 -7.25 -3.56
CA PHE A 55 11.35 -8.07 -4.76
C PHE A 55 11.56 -7.20 -6.00
N SER A 56 12.37 -7.67 -6.95
CA SER A 56 12.31 -7.15 -8.32
C SER A 56 11.01 -7.55 -9.01
N LEU A 57 10.61 -6.87 -10.07
CA LEU A 57 9.30 -7.04 -10.72
C LEU A 57 9.01 -8.49 -11.14
N ASP A 58 10.02 -9.23 -11.62
CA ASP A 58 9.90 -10.63 -11.98
C ASP A 58 9.63 -11.55 -10.78
N LYS A 59 10.20 -11.23 -9.60
CA LYS A 59 9.95 -11.97 -8.35
C LYS A 59 8.65 -11.55 -7.69
N LEU A 60 8.27 -10.27 -7.84
CA LEU A 60 7.02 -9.70 -7.32
C LEU A 60 5.80 -10.50 -7.80
N LYS A 61 5.76 -10.85 -9.09
CA LYS A 61 4.68 -11.69 -9.64
C LYS A 61 4.49 -12.99 -8.86
N LYS A 62 5.60 -13.67 -8.59
CA LYS A 62 5.55 -14.96 -7.88
C LYS A 62 5.01 -14.77 -6.47
N GLU A 63 5.52 -13.78 -5.74
CA GLU A 63 5.08 -13.45 -4.39
C GLU A 63 3.58 -13.13 -4.33
N VAL A 64 3.08 -12.29 -5.24
CA VAL A 64 1.65 -11.90 -5.28
C VAL A 64 0.76 -13.10 -5.65
N ASN A 65 1.19 -13.96 -6.56
CA ASN A 65 0.46 -15.20 -6.88
C ASN A 65 0.42 -16.17 -5.67
N GLU A 66 1.49 -16.27 -4.90
CA GLU A 66 1.53 -17.08 -3.67
C GLU A 66 0.56 -16.52 -2.63
N LEU A 67 0.56 -15.20 -2.38
CA LEU A 67 -0.39 -14.53 -1.48
C LEU A 67 -1.84 -14.79 -1.91
N TRP A 68 -2.14 -14.62 -3.19
CA TRP A 68 -3.47 -14.90 -3.73
C TRP A 68 -3.88 -16.37 -3.53
N SER A 69 -2.98 -17.30 -3.74
CA SER A 69 -3.25 -18.75 -3.61
C SER A 69 -3.61 -19.18 -2.19
N ILE A 70 -3.12 -18.46 -1.17
CA ILE A 70 -3.45 -18.71 0.24
C ILE A 70 -4.64 -17.88 0.74
N GLY A 71 -5.30 -17.12 -0.16
CA GLY A 71 -6.53 -16.37 0.12
C GLY A 71 -6.34 -14.91 0.57
N VAL A 72 -5.11 -14.37 0.54
CA VAL A 72 -4.85 -12.93 0.75
C VAL A 72 -5.23 -12.19 -0.53
N GLN A 73 -6.19 -11.27 -0.43
CA GLN A 73 -6.83 -10.63 -1.59
C GLN A 73 -6.45 -9.17 -1.77
N ALA A 74 -5.61 -8.63 -0.90
CA ALA A 74 -5.16 -7.23 -0.98
C ALA A 74 -3.66 -7.13 -0.68
N VAL A 75 -2.98 -6.27 -1.44
CA VAL A 75 -1.57 -5.90 -1.22
C VAL A 75 -1.43 -4.39 -1.08
N LEU A 76 -0.50 -3.96 -0.23
CA LEU A 76 -0.07 -2.57 -0.13
C LEU A 76 1.39 -2.47 -0.60
N LEU A 77 1.60 -1.72 -1.68
CA LEU A 77 2.89 -1.62 -2.36
C LEU A 77 3.74 -0.48 -1.82
N PHE A 78 4.99 -0.80 -1.54
CA PHE A 78 6.07 0.14 -1.22
C PHE A 78 7.22 -0.03 -2.20
N VAL A 79 7.92 1.06 -2.54
CA VAL A 79 9.05 1.00 -3.47
C VAL A 79 10.33 1.52 -2.82
N LYS A 80 11.45 0.90 -3.21
CA LYS A 80 12.80 1.44 -2.94
C LYS A 80 13.36 1.98 -4.25
N VAL A 81 13.32 3.30 -4.38
CA VAL A 81 13.84 4.00 -5.56
C VAL A 81 15.37 4.14 -5.43
N PRO A 82 16.15 3.96 -6.52
CA PRO A 82 17.57 4.25 -6.52
C PRO A 82 17.87 5.70 -6.13
N ASP A 83 18.92 5.91 -5.35
CA ASP A 83 19.27 7.26 -4.85
C ASP A 83 19.58 8.26 -5.99
N SER A 84 20.04 7.76 -7.14
CA SER A 84 20.27 8.58 -8.34
C SER A 84 19.01 9.19 -8.96
N LEU A 85 17.83 8.67 -8.62
CA LEU A 85 16.53 9.16 -9.10
C LEU A 85 15.79 10.02 -8.05
N LYS A 86 16.37 10.19 -6.88
CA LYS A 86 15.79 10.99 -5.81
C LYS A 86 16.13 12.45 -5.96
N ASP A 87 15.14 13.31 -5.82
CA ASP A 87 15.31 14.77 -5.78
C ASP A 87 14.44 15.41 -4.66
N ASN A 88 14.48 16.72 -4.54
CA ASN A 88 13.67 17.42 -3.53
C ASN A 88 12.18 17.49 -3.89
N LEU A 89 11.85 17.37 -5.16
CA LEU A 89 10.48 17.46 -5.65
C LEU A 89 9.78 16.09 -5.70
N GLY A 90 10.53 15.01 -5.48
CA GLY A 90 9.99 13.65 -5.65
C GLY A 90 9.57 13.36 -7.08
N SER A 91 10.29 13.89 -8.08
CA SER A 91 9.88 13.82 -9.50
C SER A 91 9.67 12.40 -10.00
N GLU A 92 10.39 11.42 -9.46
CA GLU A 92 10.22 10.01 -9.82
C GLU A 92 8.88 9.43 -9.35
N ALA A 93 8.23 10.01 -8.33
CA ALA A 93 6.92 9.57 -7.85
C ALA A 93 5.81 9.69 -8.91
N ILE A 94 5.95 10.64 -9.82
CA ILE A 94 4.99 10.91 -10.90
C ILE A 94 5.46 10.40 -12.27
N ASN A 95 6.61 9.73 -12.33
CA ASN A 95 7.14 9.15 -13.57
C ASN A 95 6.20 8.03 -14.05
N LYS A 96 5.63 8.19 -15.27
CA LYS A 96 4.69 7.21 -15.87
C LYS A 96 5.29 5.81 -16.07
N ASP A 97 6.62 5.72 -16.12
CA ASP A 97 7.41 4.50 -16.29
C ASP A 97 8.21 4.15 -15.01
N GLY A 98 7.89 4.82 -13.90
CA GLY A 98 8.50 4.61 -12.59
C GLY A 98 8.28 3.20 -12.03
N LEU A 99 9.04 2.85 -11.01
CA LEU A 99 9.01 1.50 -10.42
C LEU A 99 7.62 1.15 -9.88
N MET A 100 6.94 2.06 -9.19
CA MET A 100 5.59 1.82 -8.66
C MET A 100 4.58 1.61 -9.79
N GLN A 101 4.61 2.46 -10.83
CA GLN A 101 3.72 2.38 -11.97
C GLN A 101 3.87 1.07 -12.75
N ARG A 102 5.11 0.58 -12.89
CA ARG A 102 5.40 -0.72 -13.50
C ARG A 102 4.94 -1.87 -12.62
N ALA A 103 5.15 -1.77 -11.29
CA ALA A 103 4.71 -2.80 -10.36
C ALA A 103 3.19 -2.98 -10.37
N ILE A 104 2.42 -1.88 -10.37
CA ILE A 104 0.95 -1.93 -10.46
C ILE A 104 0.51 -2.66 -11.73
N LYS A 105 1.03 -2.26 -12.89
CA LYS A 105 0.70 -2.88 -14.18
C LYS A 105 1.05 -4.37 -14.20
N GLU A 106 2.20 -4.73 -13.66
CA GLU A 106 2.69 -6.09 -13.62
C GLU A 106 1.81 -7.00 -12.75
N ILE A 107 1.37 -6.51 -11.59
CA ILE A 107 0.45 -7.25 -10.71
C ILE A 107 -0.93 -7.39 -11.37
N LYS A 108 -1.50 -6.31 -11.93
CA LYS A 108 -2.79 -6.36 -12.62
C LYS A 108 -2.79 -7.34 -13.80
N ASN A 109 -1.68 -7.46 -14.50
CA ASN A 109 -1.54 -8.43 -15.58
C ASN A 109 -1.43 -9.88 -15.06
N SER A 110 -0.88 -10.10 -13.87
CA SER A 110 -0.64 -11.43 -13.29
C SER A 110 -1.82 -11.93 -12.45
N VAL A 111 -2.41 -11.06 -11.63
CA VAL A 111 -3.55 -11.37 -10.74
C VAL A 111 -4.56 -10.21 -10.84
N PRO A 112 -5.40 -10.16 -11.89
CA PRO A 112 -6.31 -9.02 -12.15
C PRO A 112 -7.27 -8.70 -10.99
N GLU A 113 -7.70 -9.71 -10.26
CA GLU A 113 -8.70 -9.60 -9.19
C GLU A 113 -8.13 -9.13 -7.84
N ILE A 114 -6.80 -9.12 -7.67
CA ILE A 114 -6.21 -8.68 -6.40
C ILE A 114 -6.40 -7.17 -6.21
N THR A 115 -6.79 -6.76 -5.02
CA THR A 115 -6.87 -5.34 -4.66
C THR A 115 -5.47 -4.78 -4.48
N ILE A 116 -5.10 -3.81 -5.32
CA ILE A 116 -3.82 -3.10 -5.22
C ILE A 116 -4.02 -1.79 -4.48
N MET A 117 -3.38 -1.69 -3.34
CA MET A 117 -3.20 -0.45 -2.60
C MET A 117 -1.78 0.07 -2.82
N THR A 118 -1.61 1.38 -2.90
CA THR A 118 -0.28 1.98 -3.12
C THR A 118 -0.03 3.06 -2.11
N ASP A 119 1.15 3.03 -1.50
CA ASP A 119 1.61 4.09 -0.62
C ASP A 119 1.73 5.43 -1.36
N ILE A 120 1.29 6.51 -0.73
CA ILE A 120 1.37 7.87 -1.24
C ILE A 120 2.13 8.72 -0.24
N ALA A 121 3.45 8.76 -0.41
CA ALA A 121 4.39 9.55 0.39
C ALA A 121 5.64 9.86 -0.45
N LEU A 122 6.33 10.94 -0.18
CA LEU A 122 7.52 11.36 -0.94
C LEU A 122 8.84 10.86 -0.39
N ASP A 123 8.89 10.32 0.83
CA ASP A 123 10.13 9.84 1.46
C ASP A 123 10.93 8.84 0.61
N PRO A 124 10.30 7.86 -0.14
CA PRO A 124 11.06 6.97 -1.02
C PRO A 124 11.72 7.69 -2.20
N TYR A 125 11.22 8.87 -2.57
CA TYR A 125 11.61 9.64 -3.76
C TYR A 125 12.41 10.90 -3.42
N SER A 126 12.42 11.30 -2.14
CA SER A 126 13.10 12.50 -1.66
C SER A 126 14.58 12.21 -1.34
N LYS A 127 15.46 13.10 -1.78
CA LYS A 127 16.89 13.06 -1.39
C LYS A 127 17.12 13.38 0.09
N TYR A 128 16.13 14.00 0.74
CA TYR A 128 16.18 14.30 2.18
C TYR A 128 15.58 13.18 3.04
N GLY A 129 14.97 12.17 2.42
CA GLY A 129 14.28 11.10 3.14
C GLY A 129 13.10 11.59 3.98
N HIS A 130 12.44 12.67 3.54
CA HIS A 130 11.31 13.29 4.19
C HIS A 130 10.06 13.24 3.29
N ASP A 131 8.87 13.20 3.89
CA ASP A 131 7.58 13.10 3.19
C ASP A 131 7.20 14.33 2.38
N GLY A 132 7.86 15.46 2.58
CA GLY A 132 7.53 16.73 1.96
C GLY A 132 8.68 17.41 1.23
N ILE A 133 8.30 18.35 0.35
CA ILE A 133 9.24 19.24 -0.33
C ILE A 133 9.83 20.19 0.70
N VAL A 134 11.17 20.29 0.75
CA VAL A 134 11.90 21.14 1.70
C VAL A 134 12.44 22.36 0.99
N LYS A 135 12.20 23.55 1.56
CA LYS A 135 12.79 24.82 1.12
C LYS A 135 13.07 25.70 2.35
N ASP A 136 14.27 26.26 2.42
CA ASP A 136 14.69 27.14 3.51
C ASP A 136 14.44 26.51 4.91
N GLU A 137 14.78 25.22 5.04
CA GLU A 137 14.57 24.39 6.25
C GLU A 137 13.09 24.21 6.65
N GLN A 138 12.16 24.57 5.78
CA GLN A 138 10.72 24.40 5.98
C GLN A 138 10.14 23.38 5.01
N ILE A 139 9.12 22.66 5.47
CA ILE A 139 8.33 21.75 4.66
C ILE A 139 7.20 22.55 4.00
N LEU A 140 7.12 22.48 2.68
CA LEU A 140 6.11 23.16 1.91
C LEU A 140 4.87 22.28 1.77
N ASN A 141 3.88 22.49 2.65
CA ASN A 141 2.67 21.68 2.72
C ASN A 141 1.88 21.64 1.41
N ASP A 142 1.56 22.81 0.86
CA ASP A 142 0.63 22.93 -0.27
C ASP A 142 1.27 22.44 -1.58
N GLU A 143 2.55 22.76 -1.79
CA GLU A 143 3.34 22.26 -2.92
C GLU A 143 3.47 20.73 -2.87
N THR A 144 3.68 20.18 -1.67
CA THR A 144 3.74 18.73 -1.47
C THR A 144 2.40 18.08 -1.80
N ASN A 145 1.28 18.65 -1.36
CA ASN A 145 -0.07 18.15 -1.68
C ASN A 145 -0.34 18.07 -3.18
N ILE A 146 0.20 19.01 -3.97
CA ILE A 146 0.10 18.96 -5.43
C ILE A 146 0.78 17.72 -5.98
N ILE A 147 2.00 17.43 -5.53
CA ILE A 147 2.75 16.25 -6.01
C ILE A 147 2.09 14.95 -5.53
N LEU A 148 1.67 14.86 -4.27
CA LEU A 148 0.96 13.69 -3.74
C LEU A 148 -0.32 13.39 -4.55
N SER A 149 -1.05 14.44 -4.93
CA SER A 149 -2.26 14.30 -5.75
C SER A 149 -1.96 13.81 -7.18
N GLN A 150 -0.86 14.28 -7.77
CA GLN A 150 -0.39 13.80 -9.07
C GLN A 150 0.13 12.35 -9.00
N MET A 151 0.83 12.00 -7.93
CA MET A 151 1.28 10.64 -7.64
C MET A 151 0.08 9.69 -7.55
N ALA A 152 -0.92 10.04 -6.73
CA ALA A 152 -2.15 9.25 -6.59
C ALA A 152 -2.86 9.06 -7.93
N LEU A 153 -2.98 10.12 -8.74
CA LEU A 153 -3.55 10.04 -10.08
C LEU A 153 -2.72 9.14 -11.00
N SER A 154 -1.39 9.22 -10.94
CA SER A 154 -0.49 8.36 -11.72
C SER A 154 -0.69 6.88 -11.38
N HIS A 155 -0.82 6.54 -10.08
CA HIS A 155 -1.08 5.18 -9.62
C HIS A 155 -2.47 4.69 -10.05
N ALA A 156 -3.51 5.52 -9.93
CA ALA A 156 -4.86 5.19 -10.39
C ALA A 156 -4.89 4.90 -11.90
N LYS A 157 -4.19 5.71 -12.72
CA LYS A 157 -4.04 5.48 -14.17
C LYS A 157 -3.36 4.15 -14.50
N CYS A 158 -2.52 3.63 -13.62
CA CYS A 158 -1.85 2.34 -13.79
C CYS A 158 -2.69 1.15 -13.31
N GLY A 159 -3.82 1.40 -12.63
CA GLY A 159 -4.75 0.37 -12.16
C GLY A 159 -4.74 0.12 -10.65
N ALA A 160 -4.21 1.05 -9.84
CA ALA A 160 -4.38 0.98 -8.39
C ALA A 160 -5.85 1.13 -8.01
N ASP A 161 -6.35 0.26 -7.15
CA ASP A 161 -7.72 0.29 -6.66
C ASP A 161 -7.88 1.28 -5.51
N ILE A 162 -6.84 1.40 -4.68
CA ILE A 162 -6.83 2.28 -3.51
C ILE A 162 -5.48 3.00 -3.46
N VAL A 163 -5.51 4.30 -3.17
CA VAL A 163 -4.33 5.09 -2.84
C VAL A 163 -4.29 5.34 -1.34
N ALA A 164 -3.13 5.13 -0.72
CA ALA A 164 -3.01 5.08 0.73
C ALA A 164 -1.99 6.12 1.24
N PRO A 165 -2.43 7.39 1.44
CA PRO A 165 -1.54 8.43 1.95
C PRO A 165 -1.09 8.15 3.38
N SER A 166 0.22 8.02 3.56
CA SER A 166 0.92 7.80 4.83
C SER A 166 1.71 9.02 5.30
N ASP A 167 1.76 10.05 4.46
CA ASP A 167 2.45 11.31 4.75
C ASP A 167 1.76 12.15 5.83
N MET A 168 2.37 13.29 6.18
CA MET A 168 1.90 14.17 7.26
C MET A 168 1.31 15.51 6.78
N MET A 169 1.03 15.68 5.48
CA MET A 169 0.57 16.98 4.95
C MET A 169 -0.89 17.28 5.31
N ASP A 170 -1.17 18.49 5.74
CA ASP A 170 -2.53 18.95 6.01
C ASP A 170 -3.35 19.05 4.71
N GLY A 171 -4.58 18.51 4.75
CA GLY A 171 -5.51 18.61 3.61
C GLY A 171 -5.26 17.65 2.45
N ARG A 172 -4.24 16.77 2.52
CA ARG A 172 -3.86 15.85 1.45
C ARG A 172 -4.98 14.93 0.94
N VAL A 173 -5.80 14.40 1.85
CA VAL A 173 -6.90 13.50 1.47
C VAL A 173 -7.90 14.22 0.58
N LEU A 174 -8.28 15.45 0.91
CA LEU A 174 -9.18 16.26 0.10
C LEU A 174 -8.54 16.61 -1.25
N SER A 175 -7.26 16.98 -1.27
CA SER A 175 -6.52 17.31 -2.49
C SER A 175 -6.46 16.11 -3.44
N ILE A 176 -6.11 14.93 -2.92
CA ILE A 176 -6.10 13.67 -3.68
C ILE A 176 -7.50 13.34 -4.20
N ARG A 177 -8.54 13.38 -3.35
CA ARG A 177 -9.91 13.07 -3.76
C ARG A 177 -10.37 13.99 -4.90
N ASN A 178 -10.18 15.30 -4.76
CA ASN A 178 -10.53 16.27 -5.79
C ASN A 178 -9.82 15.99 -7.12
N THR A 179 -8.55 15.59 -7.07
CA THR A 179 -7.76 15.28 -8.26
C THR A 179 -8.26 14.02 -8.96
N LEU A 180 -8.57 12.97 -8.19
CA LEU A 180 -9.14 11.73 -8.73
C LEU A 180 -10.51 11.98 -9.37
N GLU A 181 -11.42 12.71 -8.69
CA GLU A 181 -12.75 13.07 -9.22
C GLU A 181 -12.66 13.85 -10.54
N LYS A 182 -11.84 14.91 -10.59
CA LYS A 182 -11.65 15.73 -11.79
C LYS A 182 -11.14 14.94 -12.99
N ASN A 183 -10.48 13.81 -12.76
CA ASN A 183 -9.90 12.96 -13.81
C ASN A 183 -10.71 11.68 -14.07
N GLY A 184 -11.90 11.53 -13.48
CA GLY A 184 -12.81 10.40 -13.74
C GLY A 184 -12.49 9.12 -12.95
N PHE A 185 -11.60 9.18 -11.96
CA PHE A 185 -11.25 8.03 -11.09
C PHE A 185 -12.17 7.96 -9.86
N PHE A 186 -13.47 7.94 -10.09
CA PHE A 186 -14.51 7.94 -9.05
C PHE A 186 -14.44 6.72 -8.13
N ASN A 187 -14.05 5.58 -8.69
CA ASN A 187 -14.01 4.30 -7.97
C ASN A 187 -12.68 4.02 -7.26
N THR A 188 -11.64 4.84 -7.47
CA THR A 188 -10.39 4.69 -6.73
C THR A 188 -10.60 5.12 -5.27
N GLY A 189 -10.42 4.18 -4.34
CA GLY A 189 -10.54 4.42 -2.91
C GLY A 189 -9.37 5.23 -2.35
N ILE A 190 -9.57 5.81 -1.15
CA ILE A 190 -8.49 6.42 -0.36
C ILE A 190 -8.49 5.76 1.01
N MET A 191 -7.35 5.22 1.43
CA MET A 191 -7.13 4.67 2.77
C MET A 191 -5.96 5.40 3.40
N SER A 192 -6.25 6.43 4.20
CA SER A 192 -5.23 7.13 4.99
C SER A 192 -4.89 6.34 6.25
N TYR A 193 -3.60 6.26 6.61
CA TYR A 193 -3.13 5.51 7.78
C TYR A 193 -1.93 6.19 8.43
#